data_4e3e6d47eea211b5d701970f8bdab60d
#
_entry.id   4e3e6d47eea211b5d701970f8bdab60d
#
_cell.length_a   1.000
_cell.length_b   1.000
_cell.length_c   1.000
_cell.angle_alpha   90.00
_cell.angle_beta   90.00
_cell.angle_gamma   90.00
#
_symmetry.space_group_name_H-M   'P 1'
#
loop_
_entity.id
_entity.type
_entity.pdbx_description
1 polymer ?
#
loop_
_entity_poly.entity_id
_entity_poly.type
_entity_poly.pdbx_seq_one_letter_code
_entity_poly.pdbx_strand_id
1 'polypeptide(L)'
;MAAASFGFGGLFAFVTAGSIVYIGIYGIPVDQFGYFFMINIAIMTAASYLNGKFVLKLGAETMLRIGIAVQFISGVWLFLTALFDFGFWPMAIGVAFFVGQNPLISSNATASILEKFPTMAGTANSLMGSVRFGVGAVMGSLVASFKMETAAPMLYTMAACVVISVLSYYFLTYRNER
;
A
#
# COMPACT_ATOMS: atom_id res chain seq x y z
N MET A 1 -4.53 10.78 -7.58
CA MET A 1 -5.24 9.50 -7.87
C MET A 1 -4.27 8.35 -8.12
N ALA A 2 -3.44 8.37 -9.16
CA ALA A 2 -2.56 7.24 -9.54
C ALA A 2 -1.68 6.75 -8.39
N ALA A 3 -0.98 7.63 -7.68
CA ALA A 3 -0.13 7.26 -6.55
C ALA A 3 -0.85 6.41 -5.49
N ALA A 4 -2.03 6.85 -5.03
CA ALA A 4 -2.82 6.12 -4.05
C ALA A 4 -3.34 4.77 -4.60
N SER A 5 -3.63 4.70 -5.90
CA SER A 5 -4.11 3.46 -6.54
C SER A 5 -3.02 2.40 -6.63
N PHE A 6 -1.79 2.77 -6.95
CA PHE A 6 -0.67 1.82 -6.96
C PHE A 6 -0.25 1.38 -5.55
N GLY A 7 -0.27 2.27 -4.55
CA GLY A 7 -0.08 1.87 -3.15
C GLY A 7 -1.10 0.81 -2.70
N PHE A 8 -2.36 0.98 -3.12
CA PHE A 8 -3.42 0.01 -2.89
C PHE A 8 -3.24 -1.28 -3.71
N GLY A 9 -2.65 -1.20 -4.91
CA GLY A 9 -2.26 -2.37 -5.71
C GLY A 9 -1.29 -3.29 -4.97
N GLY A 10 -0.33 -2.72 -4.25
CA GLY A 10 0.57 -3.50 -3.39
C GLY A 10 -0.15 -4.20 -2.23
N LEU A 11 -1.19 -3.59 -1.64
CA LEU A 11 -2.05 -4.27 -0.67
C LEU A 11 -2.74 -5.49 -1.30
N PHE A 12 -3.27 -5.36 -2.53
CA PHE A 12 -3.93 -6.48 -3.21
C PHE A 12 -2.95 -7.60 -3.57
N ALA A 13 -1.71 -7.28 -3.92
CA ALA A 13 -0.65 -8.28 -4.09
C ALA A 13 -0.45 -9.09 -2.80
N PHE A 14 -0.40 -8.42 -1.63
CA PHE A 14 -0.34 -9.11 -0.34
C PHE A 14 -1.59 -9.91 -0.03
N VAL A 15 -2.79 -9.37 -0.22
CA VAL A 15 -4.06 -10.09 0.06
C VAL A 15 -4.18 -11.34 -0.80
N THR A 16 -3.75 -11.28 -2.05
CA THR A 16 -3.81 -12.42 -2.98
C THR A 16 -2.80 -13.51 -2.66
N ALA A 17 -1.55 -13.14 -2.36
CA ALA A 17 -0.45 -14.08 -2.20
C ALA A 17 -0.10 -14.38 -0.73
N GLY A 18 -0.58 -13.57 0.21
CA GLY A 18 -0.16 -13.63 1.61
C GLY A 18 -0.37 -14.99 2.26
N SER A 19 -1.52 -15.63 2.06
CA SER A 19 -1.76 -16.96 2.61
C SER A 19 -0.80 -18.02 2.05
N ILE A 20 -0.49 -17.96 0.76
CA ILE A 20 0.44 -18.89 0.12
C ILE A 20 1.84 -18.67 0.69
N VAL A 21 2.25 -17.41 0.86
CA VAL A 21 3.58 -17.06 1.37
C VAL A 21 3.71 -17.42 2.85
N TYR A 22 2.77 -16.99 3.69
CA TYR A 22 2.87 -17.21 5.15
C TYR A 22 2.70 -18.68 5.52
N ILE A 23 1.66 -19.32 4.99
CA ILE A 23 1.32 -20.72 5.33
C ILE A 23 2.12 -21.68 4.48
N GLY A 24 2.11 -21.52 3.15
CA GLY A 24 2.68 -22.47 2.23
C GLY A 24 4.21 -22.46 2.19
N ILE A 25 4.84 -21.27 2.22
CA ILE A 25 6.30 -21.12 2.09
C ILE A 25 6.97 -21.10 3.46
N TYR A 26 6.47 -20.26 4.39
CA TYR A 26 7.07 -20.12 5.71
C TYR A 26 6.52 -21.09 6.77
N GLY A 27 5.52 -21.92 6.42
CA GLY A 27 4.98 -22.94 7.32
C GLY A 27 4.25 -22.41 8.55
N ILE A 28 3.75 -21.17 8.51
CA ILE A 28 2.97 -20.59 9.61
C ILE A 28 1.66 -21.39 9.76
N PRO A 29 1.32 -21.87 10.95
CA PRO A 29 0.05 -22.55 11.17
C PRO A 29 -1.14 -21.70 10.79
N VAL A 30 -2.17 -22.31 10.18
CA VAL A 30 -3.37 -21.62 9.67
C VAL A 30 -4.07 -20.83 10.77
N ASP A 31 -4.12 -21.34 11.99
CA ASP A 31 -4.69 -20.70 13.17
C ASP A 31 -3.89 -19.46 13.60
N GLN A 32 -2.58 -19.41 13.32
CA GLN A 32 -1.72 -18.28 13.67
C GLN A 32 -1.69 -17.20 12.57
N PHE A 33 -2.02 -17.53 11.34
CA PHE A 33 -2.02 -16.59 10.23
C PHE A 33 -2.91 -15.37 10.48
N GLY A 34 -4.04 -15.58 11.17
CA GLY A 34 -4.95 -14.51 11.56
C GLY A 34 -4.31 -13.43 12.44
N TYR A 35 -3.33 -13.78 13.29
CA TYR A 35 -2.63 -12.81 14.13
C TYR A 35 -1.82 -11.79 13.32
N PHE A 36 -1.22 -12.21 12.20
CA PHE A 36 -0.49 -11.29 11.31
C PHE A 36 -1.42 -10.31 10.63
N PHE A 37 -2.64 -10.74 10.26
CA PHE A 37 -3.67 -9.81 9.79
C PHE A 37 -4.12 -8.83 10.88
N MET A 38 -4.25 -9.27 12.12
CA MET A 38 -4.56 -8.39 13.25
C MET A 38 -3.47 -7.35 13.48
N ILE A 39 -2.20 -7.71 13.34
CA ILE A 39 -1.07 -6.77 13.42
C ILE A 39 -1.16 -5.74 12.30
N ASN A 40 -1.44 -6.16 11.07
CA ASN A 40 -1.64 -5.24 9.94
C ASN A 40 -2.78 -4.24 10.23
N ILE A 41 -3.93 -4.74 10.72
CA ILE A 41 -5.08 -3.89 11.09
C ILE A 41 -4.72 -2.94 12.23
N ALA A 42 -3.97 -3.39 13.23
CA ALA A 42 -3.52 -2.54 14.34
C ALA A 42 -2.65 -1.38 13.83
N ILE A 43 -1.71 -1.64 12.92
CA ILE A 43 -0.85 -0.60 12.32
C ILE A 43 -1.69 0.34 11.43
N MET A 44 -2.64 -0.18 10.65
CA MET A 44 -3.59 0.62 9.87
C MET A 44 -4.41 1.55 10.78
N THR A 45 -4.88 1.05 11.90
CA THR A 45 -5.65 1.82 12.89
C THR A 45 -4.78 2.89 13.54
N ALA A 46 -3.55 2.56 13.92
CA ALA A 46 -2.61 3.51 14.47
C ALA A 46 -2.27 4.62 13.47
N ALA A 47 -2.01 4.28 12.21
CA ALA A 47 -1.77 5.24 11.14
C ALA A 47 -2.97 6.16 10.90
N SER A 48 -4.20 5.61 10.92
CA SER A 48 -5.43 6.39 10.79
C SER A 48 -5.65 7.33 11.98
N TYR A 49 -5.38 6.87 13.20
CA TYR A 49 -5.46 7.69 14.40
C TYR A 49 -4.47 8.85 14.37
N LEU A 50 -3.21 8.57 14.02
CA LEU A 50 -2.19 9.61 13.87
C LEU A 50 -2.57 10.60 12.75
N ASN A 51 -3.11 10.11 11.64
CA ASN A 51 -3.61 10.97 10.58
C ASN A 51 -4.70 11.93 11.10
N GLY A 52 -5.71 11.41 11.80
CA GLY A 52 -6.78 12.24 12.36
C GLY A 52 -6.27 13.33 13.32
N LYS A 53 -5.23 13.02 14.11
CA LYS A 53 -4.62 13.95 15.06
C LYS A 53 -3.79 15.05 14.37
N PHE A 54 -3.07 14.72 13.29
CA PHE A 54 -2.09 15.62 12.69
C PHE A 54 -2.57 16.29 11.41
N VAL A 55 -3.59 15.75 10.72
CA VAL A 55 -4.06 16.31 9.43
C VAL A 55 -4.56 17.73 9.54
N LEU A 56 -5.19 18.11 10.66
CA LEU A 56 -5.66 19.49 10.89
C LEU A 56 -4.50 20.49 11.07
N LYS A 57 -3.32 20.02 11.49
CA LYS A 57 -2.14 20.86 11.69
C LYS A 57 -1.22 20.90 10.48
N LEU A 58 -1.03 19.77 9.82
CA LEU A 58 -0.05 19.60 8.74
C LEU A 58 -0.67 19.66 7.34
N GLY A 59 -2.00 19.53 7.25
CA GLY A 59 -2.72 19.45 5.98
C GLY A 59 -2.70 18.07 5.35
N ALA A 60 -3.71 17.78 4.52
CA ALA A 60 -3.90 16.49 3.86
C ALA A 60 -2.73 16.14 2.92
N GLU A 61 -2.17 17.13 2.22
CA GLU A 61 -1.07 16.89 1.29
C GLU A 61 0.22 16.49 2.00
N THR A 62 0.57 17.14 3.11
CA THR A 62 1.75 16.76 3.91
C THR A 62 1.60 15.36 4.47
N MET A 63 0.41 15.03 5.00
CA MET A 63 0.13 13.69 5.51
C MET A 63 0.19 12.64 4.40
N LEU A 64 -0.30 12.95 3.20
CA LEU A 64 -0.17 12.09 2.02
C LEU A 64 1.30 11.82 1.68
N ARG A 65 2.15 12.86 1.65
CA ARG A 65 3.59 12.75 1.40
C ARG A 65 4.28 11.85 2.43
N ILE A 66 3.96 12.04 3.71
CA ILE A 66 4.48 11.19 4.80
C ILE A 66 4.08 9.73 4.58
N GLY A 67 2.81 9.46 4.28
CA GLY A 67 2.34 8.11 4.02
C GLY A 67 3.04 7.43 2.85
N ILE A 68 3.19 8.14 1.73
CA ILE A 68 3.92 7.65 0.55
C ILE A 68 5.40 7.40 0.88
N ALA A 69 6.05 8.28 1.65
CA ALA A 69 7.44 8.11 2.03
C ALA A 69 7.65 6.88 2.93
N VAL A 70 6.81 6.67 3.94
CA VAL A 70 6.88 5.48 4.80
C VAL A 70 6.58 4.22 3.99
N GLN A 71 5.59 4.24 3.10
CA GLN A 71 5.29 3.11 2.22
C GLN A 71 6.45 2.82 1.26
N PHE A 72 7.13 3.85 0.75
CA PHE A 72 8.32 3.68 -0.10
C PHE A 72 9.48 3.02 0.65
N ILE A 73 9.77 3.50 1.86
CA ILE A 73 10.81 2.89 2.71
C ILE A 73 10.48 1.41 2.97
N SER A 74 9.22 1.12 3.28
CA SER A 74 8.76 -0.27 3.46
C SER A 74 8.90 -1.10 2.18
N GLY A 75 8.61 -0.52 1.01
CA GLY A 75 8.78 -1.19 -0.28
C GLY A 75 10.24 -1.49 -0.62
N VAL A 76 11.16 -0.56 -0.34
CA VAL A 76 12.60 -0.78 -0.47
C VAL A 76 13.06 -1.88 0.49
N TRP A 77 12.58 -1.86 1.73
CA TRP A 77 12.86 -2.91 2.70
C TRP A 77 12.40 -4.29 2.22
N LEU A 78 11.18 -4.39 1.68
CA LEU A 78 10.64 -5.63 1.10
C LEU A 78 11.45 -6.11 -0.11
N PHE A 79 11.89 -5.17 -0.97
CA PHE A 79 12.77 -5.50 -2.10
C PHE A 79 14.09 -6.11 -1.63
N LEU A 80 14.73 -5.49 -0.64
CA LEU A 80 15.98 -6.02 -0.05
C LEU A 80 15.75 -7.37 0.63
N THR A 81 14.62 -7.54 1.32
CA THR A 81 14.24 -8.81 1.94
C THR A 81 14.08 -9.91 0.90
N ALA A 82 13.50 -9.60 -0.26
CA ALA A 82 13.38 -10.56 -1.36
C ALA A 82 14.72 -10.88 -2.02
N LEU A 83 15.62 -9.90 -2.12
CA LEU A 83 16.92 -10.05 -2.78
C LEU A 83 17.91 -10.88 -1.93
N PHE A 84 17.92 -10.65 -0.62
CA PHE A 84 18.89 -11.27 0.32
C PHE A 84 18.29 -12.40 1.16
N ASP A 85 17.02 -12.72 0.96
CA ASP A 85 16.28 -13.74 1.71
C ASP A 85 16.45 -13.62 3.24
N PHE A 86 16.13 -12.46 3.79
CA PHE A 86 16.24 -12.19 5.24
C PHE A 86 15.29 -13.01 6.11
N GLY A 87 14.44 -13.83 5.48
CA GLY A 87 13.50 -14.71 6.16
C GLY A 87 12.18 -14.05 6.54
N PHE A 88 11.41 -14.76 7.38
CA PHE A 88 10.01 -14.43 7.68
C PHE A 88 9.80 -13.10 8.42
N TRP A 89 10.52 -12.87 9.52
CA TRP A 89 10.26 -11.73 10.39
C TRP A 89 10.50 -10.37 9.74
N PRO A 90 11.64 -10.15 9.05
CA PRO A 90 11.85 -8.91 8.28
C PRO A 90 10.79 -8.68 7.20
N MET A 91 10.34 -9.77 6.54
CA MET A 91 9.25 -9.71 5.58
C MET A 91 7.93 -9.28 6.25
N ALA A 92 7.53 -9.94 7.34
CA ALA A 92 6.28 -9.66 8.02
C ALA A 92 6.21 -8.22 8.53
N ILE A 93 7.31 -7.71 9.11
CA ILE A 93 7.43 -6.31 9.55
C ILE A 93 7.29 -5.36 8.36
N GLY A 94 8.01 -5.61 7.27
CA GLY A 94 7.94 -4.78 6.06
C GLY A 94 6.54 -4.73 5.46
N VAL A 95 5.86 -5.88 5.36
CA VAL A 95 4.47 -5.98 4.90
C VAL A 95 3.54 -5.18 5.81
N ALA A 96 3.68 -5.31 7.13
CA ALA A 96 2.82 -4.63 8.07
C ALA A 96 2.92 -3.10 7.98
N PHE A 97 4.12 -2.55 7.85
CA PHE A 97 4.32 -1.12 7.64
C PHE A 97 3.87 -0.67 6.24
N PHE A 98 4.11 -1.45 5.19
CA PHE A 98 3.64 -1.16 3.84
C PHE A 98 2.12 -1.08 3.78
N VAL A 99 1.43 -2.11 4.26
CA VAL A 99 -0.04 -2.22 4.29
C VAL A 99 -0.64 -1.17 5.22
N GLY A 100 0.01 -0.94 6.36
CA GLY A 100 -0.42 0.01 7.39
C GLY A 100 -0.61 1.44 6.90
N GLN A 101 0.12 1.88 5.86
CA GLN A 101 -0.01 3.25 5.32
C GLN A 101 -1.21 3.45 4.38
N ASN A 102 -1.86 2.38 3.94
CA ASN A 102 -2.96 2.51 2.96
C ASN A 102 -4.11 3.42 3.40
N PRO A 103 -4.64 3.36 4.64
CA PRO A 103 -5.70 4.27 5.07
C PRO A 103 -5.26 5.73 5.08
N LEU A 104 -4.04 6.01 5.53
CA LEU A 104 -3.47 7.36 5.58
C LEU A 104 -3.32 7.94 4.17
N ILE A 105 -2.74 7.20 3.25
CA ILE A 105 -2.58 7.62 1.85
C ILE A 105 -3.95 7.80 1.19
N SER A 106 -4.86 6.85 1.41
CA SER A 106 -6.18 6.80 0.81
C SER A 106 -7.06 7.99 1.21
N SER A 107 -7.16 8.27 2.52
CA SER A 107 -7.98 9.35 3.05
C SER A 107 -7.48 10.72 2.60
N ASN A 108 -6.16 10.96 2.69
CA ASN A 108 -5.59 12.25 2.32
C ASN A 108 -5.60 12.48 0.81
N ALA A 109 -5.37 11.45 -0.02
CA ALA A 109 -5.53 11.55 -1.47
C ALA A 109 -6.97 11.87 -1.86
N THR A 110 -7.95 11.26 -1.18
CA THR A 110 -9.37 11.56 -1.38
C THR A 110 -9.70 12.99 -0.98
N ALA A 111 -9.28 13.43 0.20
CA ALA A 111 -9.51 14.80 0.67
C ALA A 111 -8.95 15.83 -0.32
N SER A 112 -7.69 15.68 -0.74
CA SER A 112 -7.04 16.60 -1.68
C SER A 112 -7.72 16.66 -3.05
N ILE A 113 -8.38 15.58 -3.49
CA ILE A 113 -9.12 15.57 -4.76
C ILE A 113 -10.48 16.21 -4.59
N LEU A 114 -11.19 15.92 -3.50
CA LEU A 114 -12.51 16.49 -3.24
C LEU A 114 -12.45 18.02 -3.04
N GLU A 115 -11.37 18.53 -2.45
CA GLU A 115 -11.12 19.98 -2.38
C GLU A 115 -11.04 20.64 -3.76
N LYS A 116 -10.46 19.94 -4.75
CA LYS A 116 -10.33 20.46 -6.12
C LYS A 116 -11.61 20.35 -6.96
N PHE A 117 -12.52 19.45 -6.58
CA PHE A 117 -13.77 19.18 -7.31
C PHE A 117 -15.00 19.18 -6.40
N PRO A 118 -15.31 20.27 -5.70
CA PRO A 118 -16.38 20.31 -4.70
C PRO A 118 -17.78 20.06 -5.30
N THR A 119 -18.02 20.48 -6.54
CA THR A 119 -19.30 20.31 -7.24
C THR A 119 -19.53 18.91 -7.80
N MET A 120 -18.47 18.10 -7.91
CA MET A 120 -18.49 16.76 -8.48
C MET A 120 -17.93 15.71 -7.53
N ALA A 121 -18.01 15.94 -6.22
CA ALA A 121 -17.38 15.12 -5.19
C ALA A 121 -17.79 13.63 -5.27
N GLY A 122 -19.06 13.34 -5.52
CA GLY A 122 -19.55 11.97 -5.67
C GLY A 122 -18.93 11.24 -6.87
N THR A 123 -18.92 11.89 -8.03
CA THR A 123 -18.32 11.32 -9.26
C THR A 123 -16.81 11.14 -9.11
N ALA A 124 -16.12 12.12 -8.53
CA ALA A 124 -14.69 12.03 -8.28
C ALA A 124 -14.34 10.86 -7.34
N ASN A 125 -15.10 10.68 -6.26
CA ASN A 125 -14.89 9.57 -5.33
C ASN A 125 -15.17 8.20 -5.97
N SER A 126 -16.24 8.07 -6.76
CA SER A 126 -16.56 6.84 -7.47
C SER A 126 -15.47 6.47 -8.48
N LEU A 127 -14.98 7.45 -9.24
CA LEU A 127 -13.87 7.23 -10.19
C LEU A 127 -12.59 6.79 -9.47
N MET A 128 -12.27 7.44 -8.34
CA MET A 128 -11.12 7.04 -7.52
C MET A 128 -11.24 5.60 -7.03
N GLY A 129 -12.41 5.21 -6.54
CA GLY A 129 -12.69 3.84 -6.12
C GLY A 129 -12.49 2.85 -7.27
N SER A 130 -13.09 3.12 -8.42
CA SER A 130 -12.98 2.25 -9.61
C SER A 130 -11.53 2.08 -10.08
N VAL A 131 -10.76 3.17 -10.18
CA VAL A 131 -9.35 3.11 -10.56
C VAL A 131 -8.52 2.35 -9.52
N ARG A 132 -8.77 2.59 -8.23
CA ARG A 132 -8.05 1.93 -7.13
C ARG A 132 -8.27 0.42 -7.14
N PHE A 133 -9.52 -0.02 -7.20
CA PHE A 133 -9.86 -1.45 -7.26
C PHE A 133 -9.42 -2.08 -8.58
N GLY A 134 -9.49 -1.36 -9.70
CA GLY A 134 -9.00 -1.82 -11.00
C GLY A 134 -7.49 -2.09 -10.96
N VAL A 135 -6.69 -1.16 -10.43
CA VAL A 135 -5.24 -1.36 -10.23
C VAL A 135 -5.00 -2.52 -9.27
N GLY A 136 -5.77 -2.60 -8.17
CA GLY A 136 -5.70 -3.72 -7.23
C GLY A 136 -5.92 -5.07 -7.88
N ALA A 137 -6.97 -5.20 -8.69
CA ALA A 137 -7.28 -6.42 -9.42
C ALA A 137 -6.15 -6.81 -10.40
N VAL A 138 -5.61 -5.86 -11.14
CA VAL A 138 -4.49 -6.11 -12.07
C VAL A 138 -3.25 -6.58 -11.30
N MET A 139 -2.87 -5.93 -10.22
CA MET A 139 -1.68 -6.30 -9.43
C MET A 139 -1.87 -7.64 -8.70
N GLY A 140 -3.08 -7.91 -8.17
CA GLY A 140 -3.43 -9.21 -7.59
C GLY A 140 -3.37 -10.33 -8.63
N SER A 141 -3.94 -10.12 -9.81
CA SER A 141 -3.88 -11.10 -10.91
C SER A 141 -2.46 -11.32 -11.40
N LEU A 142 -1.66 -10.26 -11.47
CA LEU A 142 -0.25 -10.37 -11.84
C LEU A 142 0.51 -11.27 -10.87
N VAL A 143 0.36 -11.03 -9.56
CA VAL A 143 1.00 -11.88 -8.54
C VAL A 143 0.50 -13.31 -8.61
N ALA A 144 -0.80 -13.53 -8.81
CA ALA A 144 -1.37 -14.85 -8.91
C ALA A 144 -0.87 -15.66 -10.14
N SER A 145 -0.39 -14.99 -11.19
CA SER A 145 0.16 -15.64 -12.37
C SER A 145 1.57 -16.23 -12.18
N PHE A 146 2.27 -15.82 -11.14
CA PHE A 146 3.59 -16.39 -10.82
C PHE A 146 3.48 -17.70 -10.05
N LYS A 147 4.38 -18.64 -10.31
CA LYS A 147 4.56 -19.81 -9.45
C LYS A 147 5.16 -19.35 -8.12
N MET A 148 4.43 -19.56 -7.02
CA MET A 148 4.81 -19.15 -5.67
C MET A 148 5.70 -20.20 -5.01
N GLU A 149 6.93 -20.36 -5.48
CA GLU A 149 7.94 -21.20 -4.82
C GLU A 149 8.69 -20.45 -3.71
N THR A 150 8.68 -19.12 -3.78
CA THR A 150 9.30 -18.20 -2.81
C THR A 150 8.40 -17.01 -2.55
N ALA A 151 8.69 -16.21 -1.52
CA ALA A 151 7.99 -14.94 -1.24
C ALA A 151 8.33 -13.84 -2.26
N ALA A 152 9.39 -13.98 -3.03
CA ALA A 152 9.94 -12.94 -3.90
C ALA A 152 8.93 -12.33 -4.89
N PRO A 153 8.07 -13.09 -5.61
CA PRO A 153 7.10 -12.49 -6.54
C PRO A 153 6.14 -11.50 -5.86
N MET A 154 5.66 -11.84 -4.67
CA MET A 154 4.80 -10.96 -3.88
C MET A 154 5.56 -9.68 -3.48
N LEU A 155 6.76 -9.83 -2.93
CA LEU A 155 7.56 -8.72 -2.42
C LEU A 155 8.01 -7.78 -3.55
N TYR A 156 8.44 -8.31 -4.69
CA TYR A 156 8.80 -7.51 -5.86
C TYR A 156 7.60 -6.77 -6.44
N THR A 157 6.42 -7.38 -6.48
CA THR A 157 5.21 -6.69 -6.94
C THR A 157 4.83 -5.56 -6.01
N MET A 158 4.90 -5.76 -4.68
CA MET A 158 4.65 -4.70 -3.70
C MET A 158 5.66 -3.55 -3.87
N ALA A 159 6.95 -3.86 -4.01
CA ALA A 159 8.01 -2.87 -4.25
C ALA A 159 7.80 -2.11 -5.57
N ALA A 160 7.46 -2.79 -6.65
CA ALA A 160 7.16 -2.16 -7.94
C ALA A 160 5.96 -1.22 -7.84
N CYS A 161 4.90 -1.62 -7.15
CA CYS A 161 3.72 -0.78 -6.92
C CYS A 161 4.10 0.54 -6.23
N VAL A 162 4.93 0.52 -5.21
CA VAL A 162 5.30 1.76 -4.52
C VAL A 162 6.25 2.64 -5.33
N VAL A 163 7.13 2.05 -6.12
CA VAL A 163 7.98 2.82 -7.04
C VAL A 163 7.10 3.57 -8.05
N ILE A 164 6.11 2.88 -8.66
CA ILE A 164 5.16 3.52 -9.58
C ILE A 164 4.32 4.56 -8.85
N SER A 165 3.92 4.32 -7.60
CA SER A 165 3.20 5.29 -6.75
C SER A 165 4.01 6.58 -6.58
N VAL A 166 5.27 6.47 -6.20
CA VAL A 166 6.17 7.62 -6.01
C VAL A 166 6.42 8.37 -7.32
N LEU A 167 6.71 7.65 -8.39
CA LEU A 167 6.90 8.25 -9.73
C LEU A 167 5.64 8.98 -10.19
N SER A 168 4.48 8.36 -10.03
CA SER A 168 3.19 8.98 -10.37
C SER A 168 2.93 10.24 -9.53
N TYR A 169 3.27 10.22 -8.25
CA TYR A 169 3.16 11.39 -7.39
C TYR A 169 4.07 12.52 -7.87
N TYR A 170 5.35 12.21 -8.10
CA TYR A 170 6.34 13.20 -8.53
C TYR A 170 6.01 13.81 -9.90
N PHE A 171 5.71 12.98 -10.91
CA PHE A 171 5.47 13.48 -12.26
C PHE A 171 4.13 14.18 -12.44
N LEU A 172 3.07 13.72 -11.78
CA LEU A 172 1.72 14.24 -12.00
C LEU A 172 1.33 15.35 -11.02
N THR A 173 1.91 15.39 -9.84
CA THR A 173 1.55 16.37 -8.81
C THR A 173 2.61 17.48 -8.71
N TYR A 174 3.85 17.11 -8.52
CA TYR A 174 4.94 18.08 -8.27
C TYR A 174 5.29 18.91 -9.50
N ARG A 175 5.18 18.35 -10.71
CA ARG A 175 5.46 19.07 -11.95
C ARG A 175 4.38 20.09 -12.33
N ASN A 176 3.15 19.93 -11.86
CA ASN A 176 2.04 20.87 -12.15
C ASN A 176 1.97 22.05 -11.19
N GLU A 177 2.79 22.09 -10.14
CA GLU A 177 2.88 23.22 -9.20
C GLU A 177 4.00 24.23 -9.58
N ARG A 178 4.74 23.97 -10.65
CA ARG A 178 5.69 24.92 -11.27
C ARG A 178 5.14 25.50 -12.56
#